data_e87bbe45c496948aff3137a0b0517269
#
_entry.id   e87bbe45c496948aff3137a0b0517269
#
_cell.length_a   1.000
_cell.length_b   1.000
_cell.length_c   1.000
_cell.angle_alpha   90.00
_cell.angle_beta   90.00
_cell.angle_gamma   90.00
#
_symmetry.space_group_name_H-M   'P 1'
#
loop_
_entity.id
_entity.type
_entity.pdbx_description
1 polymer ?
#
loop_
_entity_poly.entity_id
_entity_poly.type
_entity_poly.pdbx_seq_one_letter_code
_entity_poly.pdbx_strand_id
1 'polypeptide(L)'
;YNMFIAGEADMVLSYTTSPAYHLIAEEDAGKAAAAFDEGHYMQVEVAAKVATTDQPELADQFLAFMVSDAFQSIIPETNWMYPAVVPEGGLPAGFETLITPVTALLLSPDEAAAIRDVALDEWRNALSQ
;
A
#
# COMPACT_ATOMS: atom_id res chain seq x y z
N TYR A 1 3.09 13.37 7.39
CA TYR A 1 2.89 13.69 5.97
C TYR A 1 2.79 15.21 5.76
N ASN A 2 2.08 15.94 6.63
CA ASN A 2 1.88 17.39 6.49
C ASN A 2 3.20 18.19 6.45
N MET A 3 4.18 17.83 7.24
CA MET A 3 5.52 18.47 7.23
C MET A 3 6.23 18.30 5.89
N PHE A 4 6.12 17.11 5.28
CA PHE A 4 6.66 16.85 3.96
C PHE A 4 5.96 17.69 2.87
N ILE A 5 4.63 17.78 2.91
CA ILE A 5 3.88 18.64 1.97
C ILE A 5 4.19 20.13 2.18
N ALA A 6 4.41 20.57 3.42
CA ALA A 6 4.80 21.94 3.75
C ALA A 6 6.28 22.27 3.42
N GLY A 7 7.08 21.29 3.01
CA GLY A 7 8.52 21.46 2.74
C GLY A 7 9.37 21.58 4.01
N GLU A 8 8.83 21.17 5.15
CA GLU A 8 9.54 21.16 6.45
C GLU A 8 10.32 19.84 6.66
N ALA A 9 10.05 18.82 5.86
CA ALA A 9 10.76 17.55 5.85
C ALA A 9 10.99 17.09 4.41
N ASP A 10 12.20 16.62 4.12
CA ASP A 10 12.59 16.16 2.78
C ASP A 10 12.03 14.78 2.46
N MET A 11 11.71 13.99 3.48
CA MET A 11 11.24 12.60 3.35
C MET A 11 10.09 12.32 4.31
N VAL A 12 9.23 11.39 3.91
CA VAL A 12 8.13 10.88 4.72
C VAL A 12 7.97 9.38 4.52
N LEU A 13 7.61 8.66 5.57
CA LEU A 13 7.21 7.26 5.43
C LEU A 13 5.85 7.19 4.73
N SER A 14 5.81 6.51 3.60
CA SER A 14 4.62 6.30 2.79
C SER A 14 4.75 5.05 1.94
N TYR A 15 3.88 4.87 0.95
CA TYR A 15 3.91 3.75 0.03
C TYR A 15 4.66 4.09 -1.26
N THR A 16 5.23 3.09 -1.91
CA THR A 16 5.85 3.25 -3.23
C THR A 16 4.87 3.70 -4.31
N THR A 17 3.57 3.59 -4.05
CA THR A 17 2.49 4.06 -4.93
C THR A 17 2.05 5.50 -4.66
N SER A 18 2.48 6.13 -3.56
CA SER A 18 2.10 7.51 -3.24
C SER A 18 2.45 8.54 -4.33
N PRO A 19 3.55 8.42 -5.10
CA PRO A 19 3.81 9.33 -6.21
C PRO A 19 2.73 9.32 -7.29
N ALA A 20 2.02 8.20 -7.52
CA ALA A 20 0.91 8.16 -8.46
C ALA A 20 -0.25 9.07 -8.02
N TYR A 21 -0.55 9.14 -6.72
CA TYR A 21 -1.53 10.09 -6.19
C TYR A 21 -1.14 11.53 -6.52
N HIS A 22 0.09 11.93 -6.23
CA HIS A 22 0.55 13.29 -6.52
C HIS A 22 0.50 13.61 -8.01
N LEU A 23 0.93 12.68 -8.85
CA LEU A 23 0.94 12.85 -10.30
C LEU A 23 -0.46 12.94 -10.88
N ILE A 24 -1.38 12.04 -10.49
CA ILE A 24 -2.71 11.90 -11.11
C ILE A 24 -3.72 12.86 -10.50
N ALA A 25 -3.77 12.97 -9.17
CA ALA A 25 -4.78 13.77 -8.47
C ALA A 25 -4.36 15.22 -8.23
N GLU A 26 -3.05 15.49 -8.09
CA GLU A 26 -2.53 16.82 -7.79
C GLU A 26 -1.76 17.44 -8.97
N GLU A 27 -1.57 16.70 -10.06
CA GLU A 27 -0.76 17.11 -11.23
C GLU A 27 0.68 17.51 -10.85
N ASP A 28 1.20 16.92 -9.76
CA ASP A 28 2.53 17.18 -9.20
C ASP A 28 3.48 16.00 -9.48
N ALA A 29 4.39 16.18 -10.43
CA ALA A 29 5.45 15.22 -10.75
C ALA A 29 6.71 15.39 -9.87
N GLY A 30 6.70 16.29 -8.90
CA GLY A 30 7.85 16.58 -8.04
C GLY A 30 8.05 15.60 -6.88
N LYS A 31 7.18 14.61 -6.71
CA LYS A 31 7.25 13.60 -5.65
C LYS A 31 7.69 12.25 -6.21
N ALA A 32 8.60 11.59 -5.52
CA ALA A 32 9.10 10.28 -5.91
C ALA A 32 9.28 9.35 -4.70
N ALA A 33 9.18 8.06 -4.91
CA ALA A 33 9.55 7.08 -3.92
C ALA A 33 11.07 6.83 -3.95
N ALA A 34 11.71 6.77 -2.78
CA ALA A 34 13.09 6.36 -2.69
C ALA A 34 13.22 4.86 -3.00
N ALA A 35 14.22 4.49 -3.79
CA ALA A 35 14.55 3.09 -4.04
C ALA A 35 15.66 2.65 -3.08
N PHE A 36 15.41 1.63 -2.26
CA PHE A 36 16.37 1.07 -1.33
C PHE A 36 16.83 -0.31 -1.82
N ASP A 37 18.13 -0.52 -1.88
CA ASP A 37 18.73 -1.79 -2.29
C ASP A 37 18.43 -2.92 -1.29
N GLU A 38 18.26 -2.59 -0.01
CA GLU A 38 17.87 -3.51 1.05
C GLU A 38 16.47 -4.08 0.85
N GLY A 39 15.63 -3.38 0.10
CA GLY A 39 14.26 -3.74 -0.21
C GLY A 39 13.22 -2.85 0.45
N HIS A 40 11.98 -3.15 0.13
CA HIS A 40 10.80 -2.46 0.67
C HIS A 40 9.88 -3.47 1.33
N TYR A 41 9.32 -3.10 2.48
CA TYR A 41 8.38 -3.97 3.16
C TYR A 41 7.05 -3.99 2.40
N MET A 42 6.60 -5.20 2.05
CA MET A 42 5.33 -5.39 1.35
C MET A 42 4.17 -5.29 2.34
N GLN A 43 3.21 -4.41 2.03
CA GLN A 43 1.92 -4.38 2.70
C GLN A 43 0.89 -5.12 1.83
N VAL A 44 0.05 -5.93 2.48
CA VAL A 44 -1.09 -6.60 1.84
C VAL A 44 -2.36 -6.22 2.60
N GLU A 45 -3.34 -5.66 1.89
CA GLU A 45 -4.67 -5.42 2.43
C GLU A 45 -5.55 -6.65 2.19
N VAL A 46 -6.28 -7.05 3.22
CA VAL A 46 -7.10 -8.26 3.17
C VAL A 46 -8.54 -7.99 3.57
N ALA A 47 -9.47 -8.69 2.96
CA ALA A 47 -10.84 -8.75 3.38
C ALA A 47 -11.18 -10.19 3.79
N ALA A 48 -11.98 -10.36 4.83
CA ALA A 48 -12.36 -11.67 5.32
C ALA A 48 -13.82 -11.68 5.78
N LYS A 49 -14.44 -12.85 5.66
CA LYS A 49 -15.76 -13.12 6.23
C LYS A 49 -15.66 -13.34 7.73
N VAL A 50 -16.50 -12.64 8.48
CA VAL A 50 -16.63 -12.87 9.94
C VAL A 50 -17.24 -14.25 10.17
N ALA A 51 -16.60 -15.07 11.01
CA ALA A 51 -17.01 -16.46 11.25
C ALA A 51 -18.43 -16.60 11.82
N THR A 52 -18.90 -15.58 12.55
CA THR A 52 -20.22 -15.57 13.22
C THR A 52 -21.28 -14.78 12.44
N THR A 53 -21.02 -14.48 11.15
CA THR A 53 -22.02 -13.78 10.33
C THR A 53 -23.29 -14.61 10.16
N ASP A 54 -24.43 -13.96 10.21
CA ASP A 54 -25.74 -14.56 9.90
C ASP A 54 -26.07 -14.51 8.39
N GLN A 55 -25.16 -13.91 7.58
CA GLN A 55 -25.28 -13.79 6.12
C GLN A 55 -24.04 -14.37 5.39
N PRO A 56 -23.67 -15.65 5.61
CA PRO A 56 -22.42 -16.19 5.09
C PRO A 56 -22.35 -16.21 3.56
N GLU A 57 -23.47 -16.50 2.90
CA GLU A 57 -23.54 -16.56 1.43
C GLU A 57 -23.41 -15.16 0.80
N LEU A 58 -24.01 -14.15 1.40
CA LEU A 58 -23.88 -12.76 0.94
C LEU A 58 -22.43 -12.27 1.13
N ALA A 59 -21.79 -12.61 2.23
CA ALA A 59 -20.39 -12.28 2.46
C ALA A 59 -19.47 -12.95 1.44
N ASP A 60 -19.73 -14.21 1.09
CA ASP A 60 -18.95 -14.91 0.05
C ASP A 60 -19.16 -14.28 -1.33
N GLN A 61 -20.38 -13.87 -1.69
CA GLN A 61 -20.67 -13.13 -2.92
C GLN A 61 -19.94 -11.79 -2.96
N PHE A 62 -19.91 -11.07 -1.84
CA PHE A 62 -19.19 -9.80 -1.76
C PHE A 62 -17.67 -9.99 -1.92
N LEU A 63 -17.07 -11.00 -1.26
CA LEU A 63 -15.65 -11.30 -1.45
C LEU A 63 -15.33 -11.69 -2.90
N ALA A 64 -16.21 -12.45 -3.55
CA ALA A 64 -16.07 -12.77 -4.97
C ALA A 64 -16.17 -11.52 -5.85
N PHE A 65 -17.08 -10.59 -5.53
CA PHE A 65 -17.17 -9.31 -6.22
C PHE A 65 -15.90 -8.46 -6.05
N MET A 66 -15.29 -8.45 -4.86
CA MET A 66 -14.07 -7.69 -4.59
C MET A 66 -12.87 -8.08 -5.47
N VAL A 67 -12.82 -9.30 -6.01
CA VAL A 67 -11.77 -9.72 -6.96
C VAL A 67 -12.20 -9.63 -8.43
N SER A 68 -13.41 -9.08 -8.69
CA SER A 68 -13.87 -8.83 -10.05
C SER A 68 -13.18 -7.63 -10.70
N ASP A 69 -13.17 -7.59 -12.03
CA ASP A 69 -12.65 -6.46 -12.79
C ASP A 69 -13.31 -5.13 -12.41
N ALA A 70 -14.63 -5.14 -12.21
CA ALA A 70 -15.39 -3.96 -11.82
C ALA A 70 -14.94 -3.35 -10.47
N PHE A 71 -14.54 -4.18 -9.49
CA PHE A 71 -14.03 -3.69 -8.22
C PHE A 71 -12.53 -3.35 -8.30
N GLN A 72 -11.75 -4.22 -8.93
CA GLN A 72 -10.30 -4.06 -8.99
C GLN A 72 -9.87 -2.87 -9.85
N SER A 73 -10.66 -2.47 -10.84
CA SER A 73 -10.38 -1.29 -11.68
C SER A 73 -10.45 0.04 -10.94
N ILE A 74 -11.17 0.12 -9.82
CA ILE A 74 -11.27 1.37 -9.05
C ILE A 74 -10.19 1.51 -7.97
N ILE A 75 -9.54 0.42 -7.54
CA ILE A 75 -8.55 0.42 -6.46
C ILE A 75 -7.40 1.40 -6.73
N PRO A 76 -6.79 1.43 -7.92
CA PRO A 76 -5.62 2.29 -8.17
C PRO A 76 -5.87 3.77 -7.91
N GLU A 77 -7.05 4.29 -8.24
CA GLU A 77 -7.36 5.73 -8.13
C GLU A 77 -8.20 6.09 -6.89
N THR A 78 -8.70 5.11 -6.15
CA THR A 78 -9.47 5.36 -4.92
C THR A 78 -8.71 5.01 -3.65
N ASN A 79 -7.80 4.03 -3.73
CA ASN A 79 -6.97 3.58 -2.62
C ASN A 79 -5.46 3.80 -2.87
N TRP A 80 -5.08 4.17 -4.08
CA TRP A 80 -3.68 4.41 -4.47
C TRP A 80 -2.76 3.22 -4.21
N MET A 81 -3.29 2.02 -4.42
CA MET A 81 -2.61 0.74 -4.23
C MET A 81 -2.68 -0.08 -5.52
N TYR A 82 -1.77 -1.03 -5.65
CA TYR A 82 -1.92 -2.03 -6.71
C TYR A 82 -3.13 -2.92 -6.43
N PRO A 83 -3.96 -3.20 -7.45
CA PRO A 83 -5.05 -4.14 -7.31
C PRO A 83 -4.51 -5.57 -7.15
N ALA A 84 -5.26 -6.45 -6.46
CA ALA A 84 -4.89 -7.85 -6.31
C ALA A 84 -4.95 -8.62 -7.64
N VAL A 85 -5.81 -8.17 -8.54
CA VAL A 85 -5.93 -8.67 -9.92
C VAL A 85 -5.84 -7.46 -10.84
N VAL A 86 -4.91 -7.50 -11.80
CA VAL A 86 -4.77 -6.41 -12.78
C VAL A 86 -6.04 -6.36 -13.65
N PRO A 87 -6.74 -5.21 -13.71
CA PRO A 87 -7.95 -5.06 -14.51
C PRO A 87 -7.69 -5.25 -16.01
N GLU A 88 -8.72 -5.63 -16.77
CA GLU A 88 -8.63 -5.77 -18.23
C GLU A 88 -8.16 -4.47 -18.91
N GLY A 89 -8.56 -3.32 -18.39
CA GLY A 89 -8.12 -2.00 -18.85
C GLY A 89 -6.67 -1.61 -18.47
N GLY A 90 -5.99 -2.45 -17.68
CA GLY A 90 -4.65 -2.14 -17.17
C GLY A 90 -4.68 -1.20 -15.95
N LEU A 91 -3.51 -0.67 -15.62
CA LEU A 91 -3.36 0.34 -14.56
C LEU A 91 -3.49 1.75 -15.14
N PRO A 92 -3.94 2.75 -14.35
CA PRO A 92 -3.96 4.14 -14.79
C PRO A 92 -2.58 4.65 -15.20
N ALA A 93 -2.57 5.59 -16.15
CA ALA A 93 -1.34 6.30 -16.51
C ALA A 93 -0.73 6.96 -15.25
N GLY A 94 0.59 6.83 -15.11
CA GLY A 94 1.31 7.28 -13.91
C GLY A 94 1.78 6.13 -13.02
N PHE A 95 1.09 4.98 -13.02
CA PHE A 95 1.58 3.79 -12.32
C PHE A 95 2.82 3.18 -12.96
N GLU A 96 3.03 3.39 -14.25
CA GLU A 96 4.23 2.97 -14.99
C GLU A 96 5.49 3.75 -14.58
N THR A 97 5.33 4.90 -13.94
CA THR A 97 6.45 5.72 -13.43
C THR A 97 6.94 5.30 -12.06
N LEU A 98 6.18 4.44 -11.38
CA LEU A 98 6.50 3.99 -10.03
C LEU A 98 7.73 3.08 -10.01
N ILE A 99 8.52 3.20 -8.94
CA ILE A 99 9.64 2.29 -8.74
C ILE A 99 9.14 0.86 -8.55
N THR A 100 9.92 -0.10 -9.06
CA THR A 100 9.74 -1.51 -8.75
C THR A 100 10.83 -1.91 -7.75
N PRO A 101 10.50 -2.22 -6.49
CA PRO A 101 11.48 -2.66 -5.51
C PRO A 101 12.25 -3.89 -6.00
N VAL A 102 13.57 -3.88 -5.83
CA VAL A 102 14.43 -5.02 -6.17
C VAL A 102 14.10 -6.22 -5.28
N THR A 103 13.80 -5.94 -4.02
CA THR A 103 13.41 -6.94 -3.02
C THR A 103 12.13 -6.49 -2.32
N ALA A 104 11.12 -7.35 -2.32
CA ALA A 104 9.92 -7.18 -1.50
C ALA A 104 10.09 -8.01 -0.22
N LEU A 105 10.13 -7.34 0.93
CA LEU A 105 10.25 -7.95 2.23
C LEU A 105 8.86 -8.27 2.78
N LEU A 106 8.60 -9.52 3.08
CA LEU A 106 7.35 -9.96 3.71
C LEU A 106 7.68 -10.98 4.80
N LEU A 107 7.45 -10.59 6.04
CA LEU A 107 7.59 -11.47 7.19
C LEU A 107 6.38 -12.41 7.28
N SER A 108 6.61 -13.64 7.72
CA SER A 108 5.52 -14.50 8.15
C SER A 108 4.83 -13.91 9.39
N PRO A 109 3.57 -14.28 9.68
CA PRO A 109 2.88 -13.81 10.88
C PRO A 109 3.64 -14.09 12.18
N ASP A 110 4.30 -15.24 12.28
CA ASP A 110 5.07 -15.62 13.48
C ASP A 110 6.34 -14.77 13.63
N GLU A 111 7.08 -14.53 12.55
CA GLU A 111 8.22 -13.62 12.54
C GLU A 111 7.82 -12.19 12.89
N ALA A 112 6.75 -11.70 12.29
CA ALA A 112 6.24 -10.35 12.57
C ALA A 112 5.82 -10.21 14.04
N ALA A 113 5.14 -11.21 14.60
CA ALA A 113 4.77 -11.23 16.01
C ALA A 113 5.98 -11.26 16.94
N ALA A 114 7.01 -12.04 16.59
CA ALA A 114 8.21 -12.19 17.42
C ALA A 114 9.05 -10.90 17.54
N ILE A 115 9.10 -10.09 16.47
CA ILE A 115 9.92 -8.86 16.45
C ILE A 115 9.13 -7.60 16.75
N ARG A 116 7.80 -7.65 16.80
CA ARG A 116 6.91 -6.49 16.83
C ARG A 116 7.28 -5.47 17.90
N ASP A 117 7.45 -5.91 19.13
CA ASP A 117 7.67 -5.00 20.27
C ASP A 117 9.05 -4.33 20.18
N VAL A 118 10.08 -5.11 19.81
CA VAL A 118 11.44 -4.58 19.60
C VAL A 118 11.45 -3.58 18.44
N ALA A 119 10.81 -3.91 17.33
CA ALA A 119 10.73 -3.02 16.17
C ALA A 119 10.00 -1.70 16.49
N LEU A 120 8.92 -1.75 17.28
CA LEU A 120 8.21 -0.56 17.72
C LEU A 120 9.06 0.32 18.64
N ASP A 121 9.83 -0.28 19.53
CA ASP A 121 10.72 0.48 20.42
C ASP A 121 11.90 1.10 19.66
N GLU A 122 12.50 0.38 18.73
CA GLU A 122 13.54 0.92 17.83
C GLU A 122 13.00 2.08 16.98
N TRP A 123 11.81 1.92 16.39
CA TRP A 123 11.15 2.98 15.65
C TRP A 123 10.95 4.26 16.47
N ARG A 124 10.39 4.13 17.69
CA ARG A 124 10.18 5.27 18.59
C ARG A 124 11.49 5.96 18.96
N ASN A 125 12.53 5.18 19.24
CA ASN A 125 13.85 5.69 19.59
C ASN A 125 14.51 6.43 18.42
N ALA A 126 14.38 5.91 17.20
CA ALA A 126 14.92 6.55 16.00
C ALA A 126 14.26 7.91 15.70
N LEU A 127 12.97 8.05 15.99
CA LEU A 127 12.21 9.28 15.73
C LEU A 127 12.27 10.30 16.86
N SER A 128 12.85 9.97 18.02
CA SER A 128 12.93 10.86 19.19
C SER A 128 14.31 11.51 19.41
N GLN A 129 15.21 11.39 18.43
CA GLN A 129 16.55 11.98 18.46
C GLN A 129 16.59 13.36 17.84
#